data_c0be91b1dcfcae85fe08e8bffbe30981
#
_entry.id   c0be91b1dcfcae85fe08e8bffbe30981
#
_cell.length_a   1.000
_cell.length_b   1.000
_cell.length_c   1.000
_cell.angle_alpha   90.00
_cell.angle_beta   90.00
_cell.angle_gamma   90.00
#
_symmetry.space_group_name_H-M   'P 1'
#
loop_
_entity.id
_entity.type
_entity.pdbx_description
1 polymer ?
#
loop_
_entity_poly.entity_id
_entity_poly.type
_entity_poly.pdbx_seq_one_letter_code
_entity_poly.pdbx_strand_id
1 'polypeptide(L)'
;EKRDSIVARTEQAQTHLERLEKTNVFNDAFHIWRDGAFGTINGFRLGRLPAPVVEWEEINTAFGLVCLLLHSMARICKFTFTQYTLKPMGSFPKVCDAKGNVFELFGPVSIISSHKYDKAVIGFLTCLSELAEFMRARDVRQGVNPPFELPYPISGDKVDGKKMTFTFNRDENWTQALQLMLTDLKLMLAWLSHKD
;
A
#
# COMPACT_ATOMS: atom_id res chain seq x y z
N GLU A 1 11.03 3.38 -44.03
CA GLU A 1 9.79 2.71 -43.56
C GLU A 1 10.05 1.36 -42.85
N LYS A 2 10.70 0.36 -43.50
CA LYS A 2 10.98 -0.94 -42.82
C LYS A 2 12.02 -0.82 -41.72
N ARG A 3 13.02 0.03 -41.86
CA ARG A 3 14.09 0.24 -40.87
C ARG A 3 13.57 0.98 -39.62
N ASP A 4 12.72 1.96 -39.83
CA ASP A 4 12.12 2.76 -38.74
C ASP A 4 11.14 1.91 -37.93
N SER A 5 10.40 1.01 -38.58
CA SER A 5 9.51 0.06 -37.91
C SER A 5 10.28 -0.97 -37.06
N ILE A 6 11.47 -1.39 -37.48
CA ILE A 6 12.31 -2.35 -36.73
C ILE A 6 12.90 -1.63 -35.51
N VAL A 7 13.41 -0.42 -35.66
CA VAL A 7 13.95 0.40 -34.56
C VAL A 7 12.89 0.64 -33.49
N ALA A 8 11.69 1.09 -33.91
CA ALA A 8 10.58 1.33 -32.98
C ALA A 8 10.16 0.05 -32.21
N ARG A 9 10.13 -1.10 -32.87
CA ARG A 9 9.85 -2.39 -32.21
C ARG A 9 10.93 -2.82 -31.24
N THR A 10 12.19 -2.53 -31.56
CA THR A 10 13.31 -2.86 -30.67
C THR A 10 13.30 -1.97 -29.43
N GLU A 11 13.03 -0.68 -29.58
CA GLU A 11 12.89 0.25 -28.47
C GLU A 11 11.70 -0.09 -27.57
N GLN A 12 10.56 -0.46 -28.16
CA GLN A 12 9.40 -0.96 -27.41
C GLN A 12 9.72 -2.22 -26.62
N ALA A 13 10.39 -3.21 -27.26
CA ALA A 13 10.76 -4.44 -26.58
C ALA A 13 11.76 -4.19 -25.44
N GLN A 14 12.69 -3.27 -25.61
CA GLN A 14 13.66 -2.92 -24.58
C GLN A 14 13.02 -2.20 -23.40
N THR A 15 12.15 -1.24 -23.65
CA THR A 15 11.34 -0.58 -22.63
C THR A 15 10.47 -1.55 -21.85
N HIS A 16 9.90 -2.53 -22.55
CA HIS A 16 9.08 -3.58 -21.95
C HIS A 16 9.89 -4.51 -21.04
N LEU A 17 11.08 -4.95 -21.50
CA LEU A 17 12.00 -5.76 -20.70
C LEU A 17 12.45 -5.02 -19.42
N GLU A 18 12.88 -3.78 -19.53
CA GLU A 18 13.28 -2.96 -18.38
C GLU A 18 12.15 -2.80 -17.35
N ARG A 19 10.92 -2.68 -17.84
CA ARG A 19 9.73 -2.57 -17.00
C ARG A 19 9.44 -3.90 -16.29
N LEU A 20 9.51 -5.04 -16.99
CA LEU A 20 9.33 -6.37 -16.42
C LEU A 20 10.39 -6.68 -15.37
N GLU A 21 11.65 -6.33 -15.62
CA GLU A 21 12.74 -6.51 -14.66
C GLU A 21 12.51 -5.67 -13.40
N LYS A 22 12.12 -4.40 -13.54
CA LYS A 22 11.77 -3.53 -12.41
C LYS A 22 10.60 -4.08 -11.60
N THR A 23 9.57 -4.59 -12.25
CA THR A 23 8.38 -5.15 -11.59
C THR A 23 8.70 -6.45 -10.88
N ASN A 24 9.53 -7.33 -11.44
CA ASN A 24 9.97 -8.56 -10.79
C ASN A 24 10.82 -8.29 -9.56
N VAL A 25 11.78 -7.36 -9.65
CA VAL A 25 12.56 -6.90 -8.47
C VAL A 25 11.65 -6.34 -7.40
N PHE A 26 10.58 -5.64 -7.79
CA PHE A 26 9.61 -5.06 -6.88
C PHE A 26 8.77 -6.11 -6.16
N ASN A 27 8.29 -7.14 -6.87
CA ASN A 27 7.60 -8.28 -6.29
C ASN A 27 8.49 -9.07 -5.32
N ASP A 28 9.76 -9.23 -5.64
CA ASP A 28 10.72 -9.91 -4.77
C ASP A 28 11.07 -9.09 -3.53
N ALA A 29 11.00 -7.75 -3.61
CA ALA A 29 11.30 -6.85 -2.51
C ALA A 29 10.18 -6.78 -1.45
N PHE A 30 8.93 -7.11 -1.81
CA PHE A 30 7.76 -7.00 -0.93
C PHE A 30 6.96 -8.31 -0.93
N HIS A 31 7.20 -9.13 0.08
CA HIS A 31 6.50 -10.40 0.27
C HIS A 31 5.39 -10.23 1.32
N ILE A 32 4.14 -10.27 0.88
CA ILE A 32 2.96 -10.21 1.75
C ILE A 32 2.43 -11.62 1.95
N TRP A 33 2.33 -12.03 3.20
CA TRP A 33 1.82 -13.33 3.61
C TRP A 33 1.05 -13.23 4.93
N ARG A 34 0.96 -14.30 5.63
CA ARG A 34 0.27 -14.35 6.94
C ARG A 34 1.01 -15.29 7.89
N ASP A 35 0.96 -14.95 9.17
CA ASP A 35 1.42 -15.74 10.30
C ASP A 35 0.28 -15.82 11.33
N GLY A 36 -0.43 -16.95 11.33
CA GLY A 36 -1.64 -17.12 12.14
C GLY A 36 -2.71 -16.08 11.80
N ALA A 37 -3.08 -15.28 12.80
CA ALA A 37 -4.06 -14.20 12.66
C ALA A 37 -3.46 -12.89 12.14
N PHE A 38 -2.14 -12.80 11.99
CA PHE A 38 -1.46 -11.60 11.50
C PHE A 38 -1.25 -11.64 9.99
N GLY A 39 -1.50 -10.52 9.34
CA GLY A 39 -0.87 -10.24 8.06
C GLY A 39 0.60 -9.90 8.27
N THR A 40 1.44 -10.30 7.32
CA THR A 40 2.88 -10.02 7.37
C THR A 40 3.37 -9.38 6.09
N ILE A 41 4.40 -8.56 6.20
CA ILE A 41 5.17 -8.06 5.07
C ILE A 41 6.65 -8.30 5.34
N ASN A 42 7.31 -9.04 4.44
CA ASN A 42 8.70 -9.49 4.60
C ASN A 42 8.94 -10.21 5.94
N GLY A 43 7.95 -10.97 6.41
CA GLY A 43 8.00 -11.70 7.67
C GLY A 43 7.66 -10.86 8.91
N PHE A 44 7.54 -9.52 8.80
CA PHE A 44 7.14 -8.67 9.91
C PHE A 44 5.63 -8.66 10.09
N ARG A 45 5.17 -8.94 11.31
CA ARG A 45 3.75 -9.00 11.65
C ARG A 45 3.18 -7.60 11.82
N LEU A 46 2.00 -7.39 11.29
CA LEU A 46 1.28 -6.14 11.38
C LEU A 46 -0.02 -6.35 12.15
N GLY A 47 -0.04 -5.92 13.40
CA GLY A 47 -1.19 -6.04 14.29
C GLY A 47 -0.79 -6.24 15.75
N ARG A 48 -1.80 -6.35 16.59
CA ARG A 48 -1.69 -6.57 18.04
C ARG A 48 -2.75 -7.54 18.51
N LEU A 49 -2.31 -8.54 19.28
CA LEU A 49 -3.17 -9.49 19.98
C LEU A 49 -2.60 -9.74 21.37
N PRO A 50 -3.41 -10.22 22.32
CA PRO A 50 -2.93 -10.58 23.66
C PRO A 50 -1.85 -11.66 23.65
N ALA A 51 -1.93 -12.59 22.70
CA ALA A 51 -0.96 -13.65 22.49
C ALA A 51 -0.99 -14.16 21.03
N PRO A 52 0.17 -14.26 20.35
CA PRO A 52 1.47 -13.78 20.79
C PRO A 52 1.56 -12.25 20.77
N VAL A 53 2.35 -11.67 21.66
CA VAL A 53 2.60 -10.23 21.69
C VAL A 53 3.53 -9.84 20.54
N VAL A 54 3.16 -8.80 19.82
CA VAL A 54 3.99 -8.18 18.77
C VAL A 54 4.44 -6.81 19.26
N GLU A 55 5.75 -6.61 19.31
CA GLU A 55 6.34 -5.35 19.77
C GLU A 55 6.19 -4.23 18.72
N TRP A 56 6.14 -2.99 19.20
CA TRP A 56 5.99 -1.83 18.32
C TRP A 56 7.13 -1.67 17.30
N GLU A 57 8.34 -2.12 17.62
CA GLU A 57 9.46 -2.11 16.68
C GLU A 57 9.16 -2.96 15.44
N GLU A 58 8.56 -4.13 15.62
CA GLU A 58 8.14 -4.99 14.50
C GLU A 58 6.98 -4.37 13.73
N ILE A 59 5.96 -3.86 14.43
CA ILE A 59 4.80 -3.18 13.81
C ILE A 59 5.26 -1.96 13.01
N ASN A 60 6.16 -1.14 13.55
CA ASN A 60 6.70 0.03 12.88
C ASN A 60 7.50 -0.35 11.62
N THR A 61 8.29 -1.42 11.69
CA THR A 61 9.02 -1.94 10.53
C THR A 61 8.04 -2.38 9.43
N ALA A 62 6.97 -3.07 9.79
CA ALA A 62 5.92 -3.48 8.85
C ALA A 62 5.21 -2.27 8.24
N PHE A 63 4.84 -1.26 9.03
CA PHE A 63 4.25 -0.02 8.51
C PHE A 63 5.21 0.75 7.59
N GLY A 64 6.49 0.77 7.92
CA GLY A 64 7.52 1.36 7.06
C GLY A 64 7.57 0.71 5.68
N LEU A 65 7.55 -0.62 5.65
CA LEU A 65 7.51 -1.39 4.39
C LEU A 65 6.21 -1.18 3.61
N VAL A 66 5.07 -1.15 4.29
CA VAL A 66 3.76 -0.89 3.69
C VAL A 66 3.71 0.52 3.07
N CYS A 67 4.21 1.52 3.77
CA CYS A 67 4.30 2.90 3.26
C CYS A 67 5.24 2.99 2.05
N LEU A 68 6.40 2.34 2.11
CA LEU A 68 7.35 2.27 1.00
C LEU A 68 6.75 1.57 -0.21
N LEU A 69 6.02 0.47 0.00
CA LEU A 69 5.35 -0.27 -1.08
C LEU A 69 4.33 0.62 -1.81
N LEU A 70 3.42 1.26 -1.09
CA LEU A 70 2.40 2.12 -1.69
C LEU A 70 3.01 3.32 -2.42
N HIS A 71 3.99 3.97 -1.81
CA HIS A 71 4.73 5.08 -2.43
C HIS A 71 5.43 4.64 -3.71
N SER A 72 6.10 3.50 -3.70
CA SER A 72 6.83 2.99 -4.86
C SER A 72 5.89 2.53 -5.99
N MET A 73 4.74 1.92 -5.66
CA MET A 73 3.71 1.59 -6.66
C MET A 73 3.19 2.83 -7.38
N ALA A 74 2.92 3.89 -6.63
CA ALA A 74 2.49 5.17 -7.21
C ALA A 74 3.55 5.74 -8.16
N ARG A 75 4.83 5.68 -7.79
CA ARG A 75 5.94 6.12 -8.65
C ARG A 75 6.05 5.30 -9.94
N ILE A 76 5.91 3.98 -9.87
CA ILE A 76 5.91 3.11 -11.05
C ILE A 76 4.74 3.47 -11.98
N CYS A 77 3.57 3.73 -11.42
CA CYS A 77 2.38 4.16 -12.16
C CYS A 77 2.48 5.60 -12.68
N LYS A 78 3.51 6.36 -12.30
CA LYS A 78 3.61 7.82 -12.53
C LYS A 78 2.38 8.56 -12.00
N PHE A 79 1.87 8.10 -10.86
CA PHE A 79 0.72 8.66 -10.18
C PHE A 79 1.15 9.54 -9.01
N THR A 80 0.51 10.69 -8.87
CA THR A 80 0.73 11.61 -7.75
C THR A 80 -0.54 11.69 -6.93
N PHE A 81 -0.41 11.44 -5.62
CA PHE A 81 -1.52 11.59 -4.68
C PHE A 81 -1.97 13.04 -4.57
N THR A 82 -3.27 13.26 -4.43
CA THR A 82 -3.85 14.61 -4.45
C THR A 82 -4.07 15.21 -3.07
N GLN A 83 -4.46 14.39 -2.08
CA GLN A 83 -4.86 14.86 -0.74
C GLN A 83 -3.74 14.75 0.30
N TYR A 84 -2.92 13.71 0.18
CA TYR A 84 -1.85 13.42 1.12
C TYR A 84 -0.56 13.06 0.38
N THR A 85 0.55 13.18 1.09
CA THR A 85 1.87 12.74 0.62
C THR A 85 2.43 11.73 1.59
N LEU A 86 2.89 10.58 1.08
CA LEU A 86 3.56 9.56 1.87
C LEU A 86 5.05 9.88 1.98
N LYS A 87 5.59 9.74 3.18
CA LYS A 87 7.02 9.87 3.46
C LYS A 87 7.57 8.58 4.07
N PRO A 88 8.03 7.64 3.23
CA PRO A 88 8.72 6.44 3.71
C PRO A 88 10.05 6.84 4.35
N MET A 89 10.22 6.49 5.63
CA MET A 89 11.40 6.82 6.42
C MET A 89 11.80 5.62 7.30
N GLY A 90 12.06 4.47 6.68
CA GLY A 90 12.35 3.24 7.41
C GLY A 90 11.19 2.84 8.33
N SER A 91 11.47 2.60 9.60
CA SER A 91 10.47 2.27 10.62
C SER A 91 9.73 3.49 11.21
N PHE A 92 9.93 4.67 10.64
CA PHE A 92 9.32 5.94 11.07
C PHE A 92 8.57 6.63 9.92
N PRO A 93 7.65 5.94 9.23
CA PRO A 93 6.92 6.53 8.11
C PRO A 93 6.01 7.65 8.57
N LYS A 94 5.83 8.65 7.72
CA LYS A 94 4.98 9.81 7.97
C LYS A 94 4.02 10.03 6.81
N VAL A 95 2.90 10.67 7.11
CA VAL A 95 1.90 11.10 6.14
C VAL A 95 1.68 12.60 6.31
N CYS A 96 1.73 13.34 5.21
CA CYS A 96 1.50 14.79 5.22
C CYS A 96 0.20 15.13 4.51
N ASP A 97 -0.58 16.04 5.08
CA ASP A 97 -1.77 16.58 4.41
C ASP A 97 -1.41 17.74 3.45
N ALA A 98 -2.39 18.19 2.68
CA ALA A 98 -2.23 19.30 1.75
C ALA A 98 -1.89 20.65 2.41
N LYS A 99 -2.12 20.78 3.72
CA LYS A 99 -1.78 21.98 4.51
C LYS A 99 -0.37 21.95 5.07
N GLY A 100 0.37 20.84 4.85
CA GLY A 100 1.72 20.64 5.36
C GLY A 100 1.79 20.09 6.79
N ASN A 101 0.66 19.68 7.38
CA ASN A 101 0.70 19.00 8.67
C ASN A 101 1.26 17.58 8.48
N VAL A 102 2.13 17.18 9.40
CA VAL A 102 2.82 15.89 9.38
C VAL A 102 2.26 14.99 10.48
N PHE A 103 1.87 13.77 10.11
CA PHE A 103 1.33 12.77 11.02
C PHE A 103 2.21 11.52 10.99
N GLU A 104 2.54 10.99 12.17
CA GLU A 104 3.39 9.81 12.33
C GLU A 104 2.56 8.54 12.17
N LEU A 105 3.00 7.65 11.25
CA LEU A 105 2.39 6.34 11.02
C LEU A 105 3.20 5.25 11.74
N PHE A 106 3.59 5.50 12.97
CA PHE A 106 4.35 4.57 13.80
C PHE A 106 4.05 4.77 15.28
N GLY A 107 4.30 3.75 16.08
CA GLY A 107 4.11 3.75 17.53
C GLY A 107 5.42 3.78 18.32
N PRO A 108 5.34 3.69 19.64
CA PRO A 108 4.15 3.30 20.41
C PRO A 108 3.05 4.37 20.41
N VAL A 109 1.80 3.90 20.24
CA VAL A 109 0.63 4.78 20.23
C VAL A 109 0.01 4.79 21.65
N SER A 110 -0.05 5.97 22.26
CA SER A 110 -0.72 6.20 23.53
C SER A 110 -2.11 6.80 23.32
N ILE A 111 -2.92 6.84 24.37
CA ILE A 111 -4.23 7.51 24.31
C ILE A 111 -4.10 8.97 23.87
N ILE A 112 -3.04 9.66 24.29
CA ILE A 112 -2.79 11.07 23.95
C ILE A 112 -2.35 11.23 22.48
N SER A 113 -1.57 10.31 21.94
CA SER A 113 -1.05 10.38 20.58
C SER A 113 -1.95 9.70 19.54
N SER A 114 -2.92 8.90 19.96
CA SER A 114 -3.76 8.08 19.09
C SER A 114 -4.48 8.88 18.02
N HIS A 115 -4.95 10.06 18.34
CA HIS A 115 -5.66 10.92 17.39
C HIS A 115 -4.78 11.38 16.21
N LYS A 116 -3.49 11.67 16.46
CA LYS A 116 -2.53 12.01 15.39
C LYS A 116 -2.19 10.80 14.53
N TYR A 117 -2.01 9.67 15.19
CA TYR A 117 -1.80 8.39 14.50
C TYR A 117 -2.99 8.03 13.60
N ASP A 118 -4.21 8.19 14.09
CA ASP A 118 -5.42 7.94 13.32
C ASP A 118 -5.51 8.82 12.06
N LYS A 119 -5.07 10.08 12.14
CA LYS A 119 -4.97 10.94 10.95
C LYS A 119 -3.97 10.41 9.93
N ALA A 120 -2.83 9.86 10.38
CA ALA A 120 -1.88 9.21 9.50
C ALA A 120 -2.47 7.97 8.82
N VAL A 121 -3.22 7.15 9.56
CA VAL A 121 -3.93 5.98 9.03
C VAL A 121 -4.95 6.37 7.98
N ILE A 122 -5.78 7.37 8.24
CA ILE A 122 -6.78 7.88 7.29
C ILE A 122 -6.09 8.42 6.03
N GLY A 123 -5.01 9.17 6.18
CA GLY A 123 -4.23 9.67 5.04
C GLY A 123 -3.61 8.56 4.21
N PHE A 124 -3.08 7.52 4.86
CA PHE A 124 -2.57 6.33 4.17
C PHE A 124 -3.67 5.59 3.39
N LEU A 125 -4.83 5.35 4.01
CA LEU A 125 -5.97 4.70 3.35
C LEU A 125 -6.52 5.53 2.18
N THR A 126 -6.50 6.86 2.31
CA THR A 126 -6.88 7.76 1.23
C THR A 126 -5.92 7.62 0.04
N CYS A 127 -4.61 7.60 0.27
CA CYS A 127 -3.62 7.34 -0.77
C CYS A 127 -3.82 5.98 -1.45
N LEU A 128 -4.07 4.93 -0.66
CA LEU A 128 -4.33 3.59 -1.19
C LEU A 128 -5.56 3.58 -2.08
N SER A 129 -6.65 4.21 -1.65
CA SER A 129 -7.88 4.33 -2.44
C SER A 129 -7.69 5.13 -3.73
N GLU A 130 -6.94 6.22 -3.69
CA GLU A 130 -6.64 7.03 -4.89
C GLU A 130 -5.86 6.20 -5.92
N LEU A 131 -4.85 5.45 -5.51
CA LEU A 131 -4.08 4.61 -6.42
C LEU A 131 -4.91 3.44 -6.97
N ALA A 132 -5.74 2.82 -6.14
CA ALA A 132 -6.65 1.75 -6.58
C ALA A 132 -7.65 2.25 -7.63
N GLU A 133 -8.23 3.45 -7.45
CA GLU A 133 -9.12 4.04 -8.44
C GLU A 133 -8.39 4.42 -9.73
N PHE A 134 -7.15 4.88 -9.65
CA PHE A 134 -6.31 5.08 -10.83
C PHE A 134 -6.09 3.78 -11.60
N MET A 135 -5.81 2.67 -10.90
CA MET A 135 -5.64 1.35 -11.52
C MET A 135 -6.92 0.90 -12.22
N ARG A 136 -8.06 1.06 -11.53
CA ARG A 136 -9.38 0.76 -12.09
C ARG A 136 -9.69 1.59 -13.33
N ALA A 137 -9.50 2.90 -13.26
CA ALA A 137 -9.74 3.80 -14.39
C ALA A 137 -8.84 3.48 -15.60
N ARG A 138 -7.61 3.04 -15.36
CA ARG A 138 -6.70 2.59 -16.42
C ARG A 138 -7.21 1.32 -17.08
N ASP A 139 -7.69 0.36 -16.31
CA ASP A 139 -8.28 -0.88 -16.83
C ASP A 139 -9.51 -0.60 -17.69
N VAL A 140 -10.42 0.27 -17.22
CA VAL A 140 -11.61 0.68 -17.98
C VAL A 140 -11.20 1.31 -19.32
N ARG A 141 -10.22 2.20 -19.32
CA ARG A 141 -9.73 2.84 -20.56
C ARG A 141 -9.08 1.85 -21.53
N GLN A 142 -8.48 0.78 -21.01
CA GLN A 142 -7.87 -0.28 -21.81
C GLN A 142 -8.85 -1.40 -22.20
N GLY A 143 -10.12 -1.31 -21.82
CA GLY A 143 -11.15 -2.31 -22.10
C GLY A 143 -10.97 -3.62 -21.34
N VAL A 144 -10.24 -3.61 -20.22
CA VAL A 144 -10.08 -4.78 -19.37
C VAL A 144 -11.40 -5.06 -18.65
N ASN A 145 -11.89 -6.30 -18.72
CA ASN A 145 -13.15 -6.71 -18.12
C ASN A 145 -12.99 -8.04 -17.36
N PRO A 146 -13.25 -8.13 -16.06
CA PRO A 146 -13.57 -6.98 -15.18
C PRO A 146 -12.37 -6.06 -14.93
N PRO A 147 -12.57 -4.75 -14.73
CA PRO A 147 -11.51 -3.86 -14.33
C PRO A 147 -11.05 -4.15 -12.90
N PHE A 148 -9.87 -3.66 -12.54
CA PHE A 148 -9.35 -3.80 -11.19
C PHE A 148 -10.31 -3.23 -10.13
N GLU A 149 -10.53 -3.98 -9.09
CA GLU A 149 -11.25 -3.55 -7.88
C GLU A 149 -10.53 -4.10 -6.64
N LEU A 150 -10.54 -3.32 -5.56
CA LEU A 150 -10.06 -3.80 -4.28
C LEU A 150 -11.00 -4.91 -3.78
N PRO A 151 -10.47 -6.05 -3.35
CA PRO A 151 -11.29 -7.13 -2.77
C PRO A 151 -11.95 -6.69 -1.47
N TYR A 152 -11.32 -5.79 -0.72
CA TYR A 152 -11.81 -5.24 0.53
C TYR A 152 -11.99 -3.73 0.41
N PRO A 153 -13.22 -3.23 0.19
CA PRO A 153 -13.46 -1.82 -0.07
C PRO A 153 -13.06 -0.95 1.12
N ILE A 154 -12.44 0.18 0.81
CA ILE A 154 -12.03 1.17 1.80
C ILE A 154 -13.08 2.28 1.85
N SER A 155 -13.52 2.62 3.06
CA SER A 155 -14.44 3.71 3.32
C SER A 155 -14.03 4.47 4.58
N GLY A 156 -13.48 5.68 4.41
CA GLY A 156 -12.97 6.49 5.51
C GLY A 156 -11.82 5.80 6.25
N ASP A 157 -12.05 5.45 7.50
CA ASP A 157 -11.08 4.76 8.37
C ASP A 157 -11.25 3.24 8.43
N LYS A 158 -12.06 2.67 7.52
CA LYS A 158 -12.42 1.25 7.53
C LYS A 158 -11.98 0.54 6.25
N VAL A 159 -11.57 -0.71 6.42
CA VAL A 159 -11.30 -1.68 5.35
C VAL A 159 -12.32 -2.81 5.50
N ASP A 160 -13.19 -3.00 4.53
CA ASP A 160 -14.31 -3.96 4.56
C ASP A 160 -15.13 -3.86 5.87
N GLY A 161 -15.45 -2.63 6.26
CA GLY A 161 -16.19 -2.34 7.50
C GLY A 161 -15.39 -2.49 8.79
N LYS A 162 -14.14 -2.97 8.76
CA LYS A 162 -13.26 -3.10 9.92
C LYS A 162 -12.47 -1.81 10.13
N LYS A 163 -12.59 -1.23 11.32
CA LYS A 163 -11.91 0.01 11.67
C LYS A 163 -10.39 -0.19 11.75
N MET A 164 -9.63 0.57 10.98
CA MET A 164 -8.17 0.53 10.96
C MET A 164 -7.51 1.64 11.80
N THR A 165 -8.25 2.64 12.24
CA THR A 165 -7.79 3.61 13.23
C THR A 165 -7.67 2.98 14.62
N PHE A 166 -6.77 3.51 15.44
CA PHE A 166 -6.41 2.93 16.73
C PHE A 166 -7.34 3.36 17.86
N THR A 167 -7.77 4.62 17.86
CA THR A 167 -8.60 5.21 18.93
C THR A 167 -9.94 4.48 19.06
N PHE A 168 -10.27 4.06 20.28
CA PHE A 168 -11.49 3.32 20.60
C PHE A 168 -11.71 2.09 19.72
N ASN A 169 -10.62 1.38 19.41
CA ASN A 169 -10.65 0.15 18.65
C ASN A 169 -10.12 -1.02 19.50
N ARG A 170 -10.59 -2.22 19.18
CA ARG A 170 -10.11 -3.45 19.80
C ARG A 170 -8.95 -4.00 18.99
N ASP A 171 -7.96 -4.57 19.66
CA ASP A 171 -6.76 -5.12 19.02
C ASP A 171 -7.08 -6.15 17.95
N GLU A 172 -8.07 -7.04 18.19
CA GLU A 172 -8.49 -8.04 17.22
C GLU A 172 -9.08 -7.41 15.95
N ASN A 173 -9.92 -6.40 16.10
CA ASN A 173 -10.53 -5.71 14.97
C ASN A 173 -9.51 -4.89 14.18
N TRP A 174 -8.59 -4.22 14.89
CA TRP A 174 -7.48 -3.50 14.28
C TRP A 174 -6.56 -4.44 13.48
N THR A 175 -6.19 -5.58 14.07
CA THR A 175 -5.37 -6.62 13.43
C THR A 175 -6.04 -7.19 12.17
N GLN A 176 -7.36 -7.43 12.22
CA GLN A 176 -8.12 -7.88 11.04
C GLN A 176 -8.13 -6.81 9.94
N ALA A 177 -8.38 -5.55 10.28
CA ALA A 177 -8.37 -4.46 9.31
C ALA A 177 -7.02 -4.35 8.60
N LEU A 178 -5.92 -4.46 9.34
CA LEU A 178 -4.55 -4.45 8.79
C LEU A 178 -4.28 -5.65 7.87
N GLN A 179 -4.78 -6.83 8.21
CA GLN A 179 -4.68 -8.02 7.36
C GLN A 179 -5.40 -7.83 6.04
N LEU A 180 -6.61 -7.27 6.06
CA LEU A 180 -7.39 -6.98 4.86
C LEU A 180 -6.68 -5.92 3.98
N MET A 181 -6.17 -4.86 4.59
CA MET A 181 -5.38 -3.84 3.89
C MET A 181 -4.14 -4.43 3.21
N LEU A 182 -3.41 -5.32 3.88
CA LEU A 182 -2.27 -6.02 3.27
C LEU A 182 -2.69 -6.87 2.08
N THR A 183 -3.84 -7.51 2.13
CA THR A 183 -4.38 -8.29 1.00
C THR A 183 -4.72 -7.39 -0.17
N ASP A 184 -5.29 -6.21 0.07
CA ASP A 184 -5.51 -5.19 -0.97
C ASP A 184 -4.20 -4.77 -1.63
N LEU A 185 -3.17 -4.47 -0.85
CA LEU A 185 -1.84 -4.12 -1.37
C LEU A 185 -1.22 -5.26 -2.19
N LYS A 186 -1.38 -6.51 -1.75
CA LYS A 186 -0.88 -7.68 -2.49
C LYS A 186 -1.51 -7.77 -3.88
N LEU A 187 -2.81 -7.50 -3.99
CA LEU A 187 -3.50 -7.52 -5.28
C LEU A 187 -3.16 -6.32 -6.16
N MET A 188 -2.93 -5.15 -5.58
CA MET A 188 -2.39 -4.00 -6.31
C MET A 188 -1.00 -4.30 -6.87
N LEU A 189 -0.16 -4.97 -6.08
CA LEU A 189 1.17 -5.40 -6.52
C LEU A 189 1.09 -6.43 -7.66
N ALA A 190 0.17 -7.39 -7.57
CA ALA A 190 -0.11 -8.36 -8.64
C ALA A 190 -0.61 -7.67 -9.91
N TRP A 191 -1.47 -6.66 -9.80
CA TRP A 191 -1.93 -5.88 -10.95
C TRP A 191 -0.77 -5.21 -11.69
N LEU A 192 0.21 -4.65 -10.99
CA LEU A 192 1.42 -4.09 -11.61
C LEU A 192 2.22 -5.13 -12.39
N SER A 193 2.27 -6.37 -11.89
CA SER A 193 3.03 -7.45 -12.50
C SER A 193 2.41 -7.98 -13.81
N HIS A 194 1.11 -7.77 -14.01
CA HIS A 194 0.36 -8.27 -15.17
C HIS A 194 0.08 -7.19 -16.21
N LYS A 195 0.57 -5.97 -16.02
CA LYS A 195 0.35 -4.87 -16.96
C LYS A 195 1.54 -4.69 -17.88
N ASP A 196 1.32 -5.16 -19.08
CA ASP A 196 2.15 -4.93 -20.27
C ASP A 196 1.89 -3.55 -20.89
#